data_b3969ee20ca8478bef843950287a0e31
#
_entry.id   b3969ee20ca8478bef843950287a0e31
#
_cell.length_a   1.000
_cell.length_b   1.000
_cell.length_c   1.000
_cell.angle_alpha   90.00
_cell.angle_beta   90.00
_cell.angle_gamma   90.00
#
_symmetry.space_group_name_H-M   'P 1'
#
loop_
_entity.id
_entity.type
_entity.pdbx_description
1 polymer ?
#
loop_
_entity_poly.entity_id
_entity_poly.type
_entity_poly.pdbx_seq_one_letter_code
_entity_poly.pdbx_strand_id
1 'polypeptide(L)'
;MKSNDVPSTVDMFVSEISRSGESQYAGGMFPVQARLQASLYGFVEAFTAKAGTSRNKVLNQLIEIGIEEALKALPSDVAGEIRAHAGKVIMDNVKNAETDQM
;
A
#
# COMPACT_ATOMS: atom_id res chain seq x y z
N MET A 1 -9.64 17.58 -13.40
CA MET A 1 -9.10 16.44 -14.11
C MET A 1 -7.59 16.46 -14.15
N LYS A 2 -6.99 15.32 -14.10
CA LYS A 2 -5.55 15.26 -14.10
C LYS A 2 -5.00 15.53 -15.46
N SER A 3 -3.95 16.32 -15.50
CA SER A 3 -3.38 16.74 -16.77
C SER A 3 -2.43 15.71 -17.34
N ASN A 4 -1.93 14.81 -16.52
CA ASN A 4 -1.05 13.79 -17.05
C ASN A 4 -1.74 12.46 -16.97
N ASP A 5 -1.10 11.44 -17.45
CA ASP A 5 -1.76 10.19 -17.66
C ASP A 5 -1.48 9.14 -16.61
N VAL A 6 -0.72 9.50 -15.60
CA VAL A 6 -0.37 8.53 -14.55
C VAL A 6 -1.37 8.66 -13.41
N PRO A 7 -2.15 7.61 -13.13
CA PRO A 7 -3.11 7.69 -12.04
C PRO A 7 -2.41 7.72 -10.69
N SER A 8 -3.00 8.40 -9.75
CA SER A 8 -2.50 8.41 -8.38
C SER A 8 -2.86 7.09 -7.71
N THR A 9 -2.28 6.86 -6.54
CA THR A 9 -2.60 5.67 -5.76
C THR A 9 -4.08 5.63 -5.41
N VAL A 10 -4.65 6.81 -5.10
CA VAL A 10 -6.08 6.87 -4.81
C VAL A 10 -6.90 6.48 -6.02
N ASP A 11 -6.53 6.98 -7.20
CA ASP A 11 -7.23 6.63 -8.42
C ASP A 11 -7.20 5.13 -8.69
N MET A 12 -6.06 4.51 -8.45
CA MET A 12 -5.91 3.08 -8.65
C MET A 12 -6.78 2.31 -7.68
N PHE A 13 -6.88 2.77 -6.44
CA PHE A 13 -7.72 2.13 -5.44
C PHE A 13 -9.18 2.21 -5.83
N VAL A 14 -9.62 3.38 -6.28
CA VAL A 14 -11.00 3.56 -6.72
C VAL A 14 -11.30 2.65 -7.91
N SER A 15 -10.37 2.53 -8.82
CA SER A 15 -10.50 1.66 -9.96
C SER A 15 -10.65 0.20 -9.53
N GLU A 16 -9.86 -0.21 -8.55
CA GLU A 16 -9.93 -1.58 -8.03
C GLU A 16 -11.28 -1.88 -7.41
N ILE A 17 -11.80 -0.93 -6.64
CA ILE A 17 -13.10 -1.10 -6.02
C ILE A 17 -14.18 -1.25 -7.08
N SER A 18 -14.06 -0.47 -8.15
CA SER A 18 -15.07 -0.48 -9.22
C SER A 18 -15.01 -1.74 -10.06
N ARG A 19 -13.82 -2.24 -10.33
CA ARG A 19 -13.64 -3.37 -11.23
C ARG A 19 -13.42 -4.69 -10.54
N SER A 20 -12.90 -4.64 -9.37
CA SER A 20 -12.58 -5.77 -8.51
C SER A 20 -11.73 -6.82 -9.20
N GLY A 21 -10.69 -7.20 -8.59
CA GLY A 21 -10.07 -8.43 -8.95
C GLY A 21 -8.65 -8.41 -9.40
N GLU A 22 -8.18 -7.40 -10.03
CA GLU A 22 -6.83 -7.49 -10.56
C GLU A 22 -5.81 -6.98 -9.59
N SER A 23 -4.74 -7.75 -9.42
CA SER A 23 -3.66 -7.34 -8.54
C SER A 23 -2.80 -6.29 -9.21
N GLN A 24 -2.46 -5.28 -8.44
CA GLN A 24 -1.58 -4.22 -8.90
C GLN A 24 -0.19 -4.35 -8.30
N TYR A 25 0.06 -5.39 -7.57
CA TYR A 25 1.33 -5.50 -6.85
C TYR A 25 2.40 -6.06 -7.74
N ALA A 26 3.53 -5.35 -7.77
CA ALA A 26 4.69 -5.81 -8.51
C ALA A 26 5.82 -5.96 -7.52
N GLY A 27 6.14 -7.05 -7.04
CA GLY A 27 7.20 -7.24 -6.10
C GLY A 27 6.76 -8.12 -4.97
N GLY A 28 7.60 -8.26 -4.00
CA GLY A 28 7.37 -9.18 -2.92
C GLY A 28 6.34 -8.71 -1.92
N MET A 29 5.81 -9.67 -1.20
CA MET A 29 4.88 -9.42 -0.11
C MET A 29 5.53 -9.91 1.17
N PHE A 30 5.38 -9.12 2.23
CA PHE A 30 5.95 -9.47 3.52
C PHE A 30 4.82 -9.57 4.54
N PRO A 31 4.77 -10.63 5.35
CA PRO A 31 3.70 -10.76 6.34
C PRO A 31 3.88 -9.75 7.47
N VAL A 32 2.78 -9.11 7.82
CA VAL A 32 2.75 -8.13 8.90
C VAL A 32 1.49 -8.38 9.70
N GLN A 33 1.63 -8.45 11.02
CA GLN A 33 0.47 -8.58 11.90
C GLN A 33 0.10 -7.20 12.43
N ALA A 34 -1.19 -6.92 12.45
CA ALA A 34 -1.67 -5.65 12.95
C ALA A 34 -3.02 -5.83 13.62
N ARG A 35 -3.26 -4.98 14.61
CA ARG A 35 -4.57 -4.90 15.25
C ARG A 35 -5.20 -3.60 14.81
N LEU A 36 -6.47 -3.67 14.43
CA LEU A 36 -7.18 -2.49 13.97
C LEU A 36 -8.22 -2.08 14.99
N GLN A 37 -8.39 -0.78 15.13
CA GLN A 37 -9.52 -0.26 15.89
C GLN A 37 -10.81 -0.72 15.22
N ALA A 38 -11.85 -0.88 16.03
CA ALA A 38 -13.10 -1.44 15.51
C ALA A 38 -13.65 -0.65 14.33
N SER A 39 -13.58 0.67 14.41
CA SER A 39 -14.11 1.49 13.32
C SER A 39 -13.31 1.30 12.03
N LEU A 40 -11.99 1.21 12.14
CA LEU A 40 -11.15 0.99 10.98
C LEU A 40 -11.38 -0.39 10.39
N TYR A 41 -11.53 -1.37 11.25
CA TYR A 41 -11.83 -2.73 10.79
C TYR A 41 -13.13 -2.76 10.01
N GLY A 42 -14.15 -2.06 10.51
CA GLY A 42 -15.43 -1.99 9.82
C GLY A 42 -15.30 -1.43 8.41
N PHE A 43 -14.54 -0.36 8.27
CA PHE A 43 -14.34 0.23 6.94
C PHE A 43 -13.55 -0.68 6.02
N VAL A 44 -12.51 -1.33 6.56
CA VAL A 44 -11.74 -2.26 5.74
C VAL A 44 -12.64 -3.38 5.22
N GLU A 45 -13.49 -3.94 6.08
CA GLU A 45 -14.37 -5.02 5.65
C GLU A 45 -15.40 -4.51 4.64
N ALA A 46 -15.89 -3.30 4.82
CA ALA A 46 -16.85 -2.72 3.89
C ALA A 46 -16.23 -2.51 2.51
N PHE A 47 -15.01 -1.97 2.47
CA PHE A 47 -14.30 -1.81 1.20
C PHE A 47 -14.05 -3.15 0.55
N THR A 48 -13.66 -4.14 1.35
CA THR A 48 -13.36 -5.47 0.84
C THR A 48 -14.60 -6.09 0.19
N ALA A 49 -15.73 -5.97 0.86
CA ALA A 49 -16.97 -6.50 0.32
C ALA A 49 -17.38 -5.79 -0.96
N LYS A 50 -17.25 -4.47 -0.98
CA LYS A 50 -17.64 -3.68 -2.15
C LYS A 50 -16.75 -4.00 -3.35
N ALA A 51 -15.46 -4.16 -3.10
CA ALA A 51 -14.51 -4.43 -4.19
C ALA A 51 -14.56 -5.89 -4.65
N GLY A 52 -15.07 -6.78 -3.83
CA GLY A 52 -15.08 -8.21 -4.18
C GLY A 52 -13.68 -8.78 -4.27
N THR A 53 -12.79 -8.32 -3.40
CA THR A 53 -11.40 -8.77 -3.42
C THR A 53 -10.99 -9.19 -2.01
N SER A 54 -9.71 -9.37 -1.78
CA SER A 54 -9.23 -9.83 -0.48
C SER A 54 -8.98 -8.67 0.47
N ARG A 55 -9.09 -8.95 1.75
CA ARG A 55 -8.76 -7.97 2.78
C ARG A 55 -7.31 -7.52 2.63
N ASN A 56 -6.42 -8.44 2.31
CA ASN A 56 -5.01 -8.11 2.17
C ASN A 56 -4.78 -7.08 1.08
N LYS A 57 -5.46 -7.23 -0.04
CA LYS A 57 -5.31 -6.28 -1.13
C LYS A 57 -5.82 -4.90 -0.73
N VAL A 58 -6.98 -4.86 -0.08
CA VAL A 58 -7.55 -3.60 0.37
C VAL A 58 -6.63 -2.92 1.38
N LEU A 59 -6.10 -3.69 2.34
CA LEU A 59 -5.19 -3.13 3.33
C LEU A 59 -3.95 -2.54 2.68
N ASN A 60 -3.37 -3.25 1.72
CA ASN A 60 -2.17 -2.74 1.05
C ASN A 60 -2.46 -1.41 0.36
N GLN A 61 -3.59 -1.32 -0.31
CA GLN A 61 -3.92 -0.09 -1.03
C GLN A 61 -4.20 1.06 -0.07
N LEU A 62 -4.92 0.80 1.01
CA LEU A 62 -5.20 1.84 1.99
C LEU A 62 -3.94 2.32 2.68
N ILE A 63 -3.04 1.40 3.00
CA ILE A 63 -1.77 1.76 3.62
C ILE A 63 -0.95 2.60 2.65
N GLU A 64 -0.93 2.23 1.39
CA GLU A 64 -0.18 2.99 0.40
C GLU A 64 -0.71 4.41 0.28
N ILE A 65 -2.01 4.57 0.26
CA ILE A 65 -2.63 5.89 0.21
C ILE A 65 -2.24 6.70 1.44
N GLY A 66 -2.31 6.06 2.62
CA GLY A 66 -1.96 6.74 3.86
C GLY A 66 -0.51 7.19 3.88
N ILE A 67 0.38 6.32 3.41
CA ILE A 67 1.80 6.66 3.36
C ILE A 67 2.04 7.84 2.43
N GLU A 68 1.42 7.83 1.25
CA GLU A 68 1.58 8.95 0.33
C GLU A 68 1.13 10.26 0.93
N GLU A 69 -0.03 10.24 1.58
CA GLU A 69 -0.55 11.45 2.18
C GLU A 69 0.31 11.93 3.34
N ALA A 70 0.80 10.99 4.14
CA ALA A 70 1.68 11.34 5.25
C ALA A 70 2.97 11.97 4.74
N LEU A 71 3.56 11.40 3.70
CA LEU A 71 4.80 11.94 3.16
C LEU A 71 4.60 13.34 2.58
N LYS A 72 3.45 13.59 1.97
CA LYS A 72 3.15 14.92 1.45
C LYS A 72 3.02 15.95 2.57
N ALA A 73 2.53 15.52 3.73
CA ALA A 73 2.30 16.43 4.85
C ALA A 73 3.57 16.73 5.64
N LEU A 74 4.62 15.95 5.47
CA LEU A 74 5.86 16.13 6.20
C LEU A 74 6.78 17.12 5.49
N PRO A 75 7.71 17.76 6.23
CA PRO A 75 8.75 18.55 5.58
C PRO A 75 9.51 17.69 4.59
N SER A 76 9.98 18.30 3.50
CA SER A 76 10.56 17.53 2.42
C SER A 76 11.82 16.78 2.83
N ASP A 77 12.60 17.36 3.74
CA ASP A 77 13.82 16.68 4.21
C ASP A 77 13.47 15.45 5.04
N VAL A 78 12.45 15.54 5.88
CA VAL A 78 12.00 14.39 6.68
C VAL A 78 11.44 13.31 5.76
N ALA A 79 10.60 13.70 4.82
CA ALA A 79 10.05 12.74 3.86
C ALA A 79 11.15 12.04 3.08
N GLY A 80 12.18 12.78 2.69
CA GLY A 80 13.32 12.21 1.99
C GLY A 80 14.07 11.18 2.81
N GLU A 81 14.26 11.49 4.10
CA GLU A 81 14.93 10.55 5.00
C GLU A 81 14.12 9.27 5.16
N ILE A 82 12.82 9.42 5.31
CA ILE A 82 11.95 8.25 5.46
C ILE A 82 11.98 7.39 4.21
N ARG A 83 11.93 8.02 3.04
CA ARG A 83 12.00 7.28 1.78
C ARG A 83 13.31 6.53 1.63
N ALA A 84 14.40 7.17 1.97
CA ALA A 84 15.72 6.53 1.88
C ALA A 84 15.81 5.34 2.82
N HIS A 85 15.32 5.52 4.05
CA HIS A 85 15.35 4.43 5.01
C HIS A 85 14.46 3.26 4.56
N ALA A 86 13.28 3.58 4.04
CA ALA A 86 12.36 2.55 3.56
C ALA A 86 13.00 1.75 2.43
N GLY A 87 13.67 2.42 1.51
CA GLY A 87 14.35 1.73 0.43
C GLY A 87 15.39 0.76 0.94
N LYS A 88 16.15 1.18 1.95
CA LYS A 88 17.17 0.31 2.51
C LYS A 88 16.56 -0.91 3.20
N VAL A 89 15.48 -0.69 3.95
CA VAL A 89 14.80 -1.81 4.63
C VAL A 89 14.31 -2.82 3.60
N ILE A 90 13.73 -2.35 2.52
CA ILE A 90 13.21 -3.23 1.49
C ILE A 90 14.34 -4.02 0.85
N MET A 91 15.42 -3.34 0.49
CA MET A 91 16.56 -4.02 -0.14
C MET A 91 17.17 -5.07 0.75
N ASP A 92 17.33 -4.76 2.03
CA ASP A 92 17.91 -5.71 2.96
C ASP A 92 17.04 -6.95 3.11
N ASN A 93 15.72 -6.76 3.17
CA ASN A 93 14.82 -7.89 3.34
C ASN A 93 14.71 -8.74 2.08
N VAL A 94 14.73 -8.10 0.94
CA VAL A 94 14.68 -8.85 -0.33
C VAL A 94 15.95 -9.70 -0.47
N LYS A 95 17.11 -9.14 -0.13
CA LYS A 95 18.35 -9.90 -0.18
C LYS A 95 18.32 -11.10 0.75
N ASN A 96 17.80 -10.88 1.97
CA ASN A 96 17.72 -11.97 2.94
C ASN A 96 16.79 -13.07 2.46
N ALA A 97 15.66 -12.69 1.88
CA ALA A 97 14.72 -13.67 1.36
C ALA A 97 15.34 -14.49 0.24
N GLU A 98 16.10 -13.85 -0.65
CA GLU A 98 16.76 -14.56 -1.73
C GLU A 98 17.80 -15.53 -1.19
N THR A 99 18.54 -15.09 -0.19
CA THR A 99 19.55 -15.93 0.43
C THR A 99 18.92 -17.16 1.07
N ASP A 100 17.81 -16.95 1.73
CA ASP A 100 17.13 -18.03 2.44
C ASP A 100 16.57 -19.08 1.48
N GLN A 101 16.29 -18.71 0.28
CA GLN A 101 15.74 -19.63 -0.71
C GLN A 101 16.81 -20.51 -1.34
N MET A 102 18.04 -20.19 -1.13
CA MET A 102 19.12 -20.99 -1.69
C MET A 102 19.54 -22.05 -0.71
#